data_d968b450e7e9aba1aa9855646bc5ed57
#
_entry.id   d968b450e7e9aba1aa9855646bc5ed57
#
_cell.length_a   1.000
_cell.length_b   1.000
_cell.length_c   1.000
_cell.angle_alpha   90.00
_cell.angle_beta   90.00
_cell.angle_gamma   90.00
#
_symmetry.space_group_name_H-M   'P 1'
#
loop_
_entity.id
_entity.type
_entity.pdbx_description
1 polymer ?
#
loop_
_entity_poly.entity_id
_entity_poly.type
_entity_poly.pdbx_seq_one_letter_code
_entity_poly.pdbx_strand_id
1 'polypeptide(L)'
;MPHYIFALILSLFATLAQAQQHDDFSYPDINAFMSTIGGTPVPLRAPVPDDVDVRQTDLSVRVLPDRSLPPALDRYRDLHYRLAYQNKPAPLIFLIAGTGSGFDSPRLDYLKALFWQAGMHVIMISSPTNHDFIAAASSTGLPGLGREDARDLHTAMSLAVENARDKRGIEITEYRMAGFSLGALNAAFVSHLDETLGQFNFT
;
A
#
# COMPACT_ATOMS: atom_id res chain seq x y z
N MET A 1 -49.18 14.42 -28.27
CA MET A 1 -47.85 14.73 -27.73
C MET A 1 -47.78 15.01 -26.23
N PRO A 2 -48.80 15.46 -25.44
CA PRO A 2 -48.64 15.72 -24.01
C PRO A 2 -48.50 14.44 -23.14
N HIS A 3 -49.03 13.32 -23.53
CA HIS A 3 -49.04 12.10 -22.73
C HIS A 3 -47.65 11.43 -22.56
N TYR A 4 -46.77 11.58 -23.55
CA TYR A 4 -45.40 11.03 -23.48
C TYR A 4 -44.47 11.81 -22.56
N ILE A 5 -44.68 13.13 -22.47
CA ILE A 5 -43.91 14.01 -21.55
C ILE A 5 -44.27 13.69 -20.09
N PHE A 6 -45.56 13.43 -19.81
CA PHE A 6 -46.00 13.08 -18.47
C PHE A 6 -45.49 11.71 -18.02
N ALA A 7 -45.46 10.74 -18.94
CA ALA A 7 -44.88 9.40 -18.66
C ALA A 7 -43.38 9.50 -18.41
N LEU A 8 -42.65 10.34 -19.16
CA LEU A 8 -41.20 10.53 -18.98
C LEU A 8 -40.86 11.19 -17.64
N ILE A 9 -41.64 12.17 -17.21
CA ILE A 9 -41.47 12.83 -15.92
C ILE A 9 -41.79 11.85 -14.77
N LEU A 10 -42.85 11.04 -14.90
CA LEU A 10 -43.18 10.04 -13.87
C LEU A 10 -42.10 8.95 -13.74
N SER A 11 -41.48 8.52 -14.85
CA SER A 11 -40.38 7.57 -14.83
C SER A 11 -39.11 8.15 -14.22
N LEU A 12 -38.83 9.43 -14.42
CA LEU A 12 -37.71 10.15 -13.78
C LEU A 12 -37.90 10.25 -12.26
N PHE A 13 -39.09 10.50 -11.78
CA PHE A 13 -39.39 10.52 -10.35
C PHE A 13 -39.34 9.13 -9.72
N ALA A 14 -39.71 8.09 -10.42
CA ALA A 14 -39.61 6.71 -9.94
C ALA A 14 -38.14 6.24 -9.79
N THR A 15 -37.26 6.65 -10.71
CA THR A 15 -35.82 6.36 -10.61
C THR A 15 -35.13 7.16 -9.51
N LEU A 16 -35.56 8.38 -9.24
CA LEU A 16 -35.06 9.19 -8.12
C LEU A 16 -35.52 8.65 -6.77
N ALA A 17 -36.74 8.07 -6.68
CA ALA A 17 -37.25 7.47 -5.47
C ALA A 17 -36.54 6.13 -5.12
N GLN A 18 -36.05 5.39 -6.10
CA GLN A 18 -35.26 4.16 -5.85
C GLN A 18 -33.81 4.46 -5.42
N ALA A 19 -33.29 5.65 -5.72
CA ALA A 19 -31.95 6.05 -5.27
C ALA A 19 -31.91 6.44 -3.77
N GLN A 20 -33.06 6.46 -3.07
CA GLN A 20 -33.18 6.81 -1.64
C GLN A 20 -33.57 5.62 -0.75
N GLN A 21 -33.44 4.37 -1.18
CA GLN A 21 -33.36 3.27 -0.22
C GLN A 21 -31.96 3.29 0.41
N HIS A 22 -31.70 4.31 1.22
CA HIS A 22 -30.73 4.17 2.29
C HIS A 22 -31.30 3.13 3.24
N ASP A 23 -30.66 1.98 3.33
CA ASP A 23 -30.79 1.16 4.53
C ASP A 23 -30.60 2.09 5.71
N ASP A 24 -31.55 2.09 6.62
CA ASP A 24 -31.57 2.96 7.79
C ASP A 24 -30.43 2.48 8.72
N PHE A 25 -29.21 2.96 8.42
CA PHE A 25 -28.04 2.70 9.22
C PHE A 25 -28.19 3.49 10.50
N SER A 26 -28.92 2.93 11.45
CA SER A 26 -28.99 3.48 12.81
C SER A 26 -27.61 3.32 13.46
N TYR A 27 -26.78 4.35 13.32
CA TYR A 27 -25.60 4.47 14.16
C TYR A 27 -26.05 4.42 15.63
N PRO A 28 -25.41 3.62 16.48
CA PRO A 28 -25.66 3.69 17.91
C PRO A 28 -25.29 5.11 18.38
N ASP A 29 -26.31 5.90 18.67
CA ASP A 29 -26.19 7.33 19.02
C ASP A 29 -25.78 7.45 20.50
N ILE A 30 -24.54 7.07 20.80
CA ILE A 30 -24.02 7.13 22.17
C ILE A 30 -23.30 8.47 22.39
N ASN A 31 -22.38 8.82 21.54
CA ASN A 31 -21.73 10.14 21.39
C ASN A 31 -20.77 10.11 20.18
N ALA A 32 -20.30 11.26 19.72
CA ALA A 32 -19.46 11.39 18.52
C ALA A 32 -18.16 10.54 18.59
N PHE A 33 -17.54 10.40 19.76
CA PHE A 33 -16.34 9.59 19.93
C PHE A 33 -16.65 8.09 19.83
N MET A 34 -17.68 7.64 20.50
CA MET A 34 -18.09 6.22 20.47
C MET A 34 -18.62 5.84 19.08
N SER A 35 -19.30 6.74 18.38
CA SER A 35 -19.73 6.51 17.00
C SER A 35 -18.54 6.37 16.03
N THR A 36 -17.46 7.10 16.28
CA THR A 36 -16.24 7.01 15.45
C THR A 36 -15.46 5.71 15.73
N ILE A 37 -15.38 5.28 16.97
CA ILE A 37 -14.56 4.12 17.40
C ILE A 37 -15.34 2.82 17.27
N GLY A 38 -16.62 2.82 17.65
CA GLY A 38 -17.47 1.64 17.73
C GLY A 38 -18.45 1.47 16.56
N GLY A 39 -18.54 2.46 15.69
CA GLY A 39 -19.63 2.61 14.72
C GLY A 39 -19.59 1.71 13.50
N THR A 40 -18.52 0.94 13.24
CA THR A 40 -18.54 -0.02 12.13
C THR A 40 -19.34 -1.25 12.53
N PRO A 41 -20.53 -1.49 11.93
CA PRO A 41 -21.33 -2.67 12.19
C PRO A 41 -20.50 -3.95 11.99
N VAL A 42 -20.73 -4.95 12.85
CA VAL A 42 -19.98 -6.22 12.81
C VAL A 42 -19.91 -6.85 11.40
N PRO A 43 -21.00 -6.87 10.60
CA PRO A 43 -20.95 -7.42 9.23
C PRO A 43 -20.06 -6.64 8.27
N LEU A 44 -19.74 -5.38 8.57
CA LEU A 44 -18.92 -4.50 7.73
C LEU A 44 -17.47 -4.40 8.25
N ARG A 45 -17.16 -5.04 9.37
CA ARG A 45 -15.78 -5.08 9.86
C ARG A 45 -14.97 -5.99 8.94
N ALA A 46 -13.83 -5.48 8.47
CA ALA A 46 -12.88 -6.32 7.78
C ALA A 46 -12.47 -7.48 8.71
N PRO A 47 -12.36 -8.71 8.19
CA PRO A 47 -11.87 -9.82 9.00
C PRO A 47 -10.48 -9.44 9.52
N VAL A 48 -10.30 -9.51 10.83
CA VAL A 48 -8.96 -9.44 11.42
C VAL A 48 -8.25 -10.71 10.98
N PRO A 49 -7.03 -10.63 10.40
CA PRO A 49 -6.27 -11.83 10.09
C PRO A 49 -6.15 -12.67 11.35
N ASP A 50 -6.36 -13.99 11.22
CA ASP A 50 -6.06 -14.90 12.30
C ASP A 50 -4.61 -14.66 12.76
N ASP A 51 -4.35 -14.93 14.03
CA ASP A 51 -3.01 -14.81 14.62
C ASP A 51 -2.09 -15.87 13.98
N VAL A 52 -1.54 -15.52 12.82
CA VAL A 52 -0.74 -16.40 11.98
C VAL A 52 0.73 -16.04 12.15
N ASP A 53 1.53 -17.04 12.46
CA ASP A 53 2.99 -16.91 12.48
C ASP A 53 3.51 -16.69 11.04
N VAL A 54 3.55 -15.43 10.63
CA VAL A 54 4.03 -15.02 9.31
C VAL A 54 5.54 -15.18 9.24
N ARG A 55 6.01 -16.05 8.35
CA ARG A 55 7.45 -16.15 8.08
C ARG A 55 7.96 -14.86 7.47
N GLN A 56 8.74 -14.11 8.22
CA GLN A 56 9.23 -12.80 7.82
C GLN A 56 10.66 -12.52 8.30
N THR A 57 11.28 -11.53 7.70
CA THR A 57 12.61 -11.04 8.07
C THR A 57 12.75 -9.57 7.69
N ASP A 58 13.46 -8.79 8.51
CA ASP A 58 13.85 -7.44 8.16
C ASP A 58 15.20 -7.50 7.43
N LEU A 59 15.29 -6.81 6.33
CA LEU A 59 16.44 -6.72 5.45
C LEU A 59 16.74 -5.25 5.15
N SER A 60 17.89 -4.98 4.55
CA SER A 60 18.24 -3.63 4.12
C SER A 60 19.00 -3.65 2.79
N VAL A 61 18.90 -2.54 2.05
CA VAL A 61 19.60 -2.33 0.78
C VAL A 61 20.23 -0.95 0.74
N ARG A 62 21.39 -0.84 0.13
CA ARG A 62 22.05 0.42 -0.18
C ARG A 62 21.52 0.98 -1.49
N VAL A 63 20.59 1.95 -1.40
CA VAL A 63 19.99 2.57 -2.60
C VAL A 63 20.90 3.65 -3.18
N LEU A 64 21.53 4.46 -2.33
CA LEU A 64 22.41 5.56 -2.71
C LEU A 64 23.82 5.34 -2.17
N PRO A 65 24.69 4.57 -2.86
CA PRO A 65 26.00 4.15 -2.35
C PRO A 65 26.93 5.32 -2.03
N ASP A 66 26.88 6.38 -2.83
CA ASP A 66 27.78 7.53 -2.71
C ASP A 66 27.26 8.64 -1.78
N ARG A 67 26.08 8.43 -1.15
CA ARG A 67 25.50 9.41 -0.25
C ARG A 67 26.30 9.52 1.06
N SER A 68 26.76 10.73 1.35
CA SER A 68 27.32 11.07 2.66
C SER A 68 26.20 11.58 3.57
N LEU A 69 26.10 11.00 4.76
CA LEU A 69 25.17 11.42 5.79
C LEU A 69 25.93 11.99 7.00
N PRO A 70 25.35 12.96 7.73
CA PRO A 70 25.85 13.36 9.02
C PRO A 70 25.93 12.15 9.96
N PRO A 71 26.91 12.09 10.91
CA PRO A 71 27.07 10.94 11.81
C PRO A 71 25.81 10.57 12.59
N ALA A 72 24.98 11.54 12.94
CA ALA A 72 23.69 11.30 13.62
C ALA A 72 22.67 10.50 12.77
N LEU A 73 22.81 10.50 11.45
CA LEU A 73 21.94 9.81 10.50
C LEU A 73 22.59 8.56 9.90
N ASP A 74 23.78 8.18 10.33
CA ASP A 74 24.51 7.03 9.75
C ASP A 74 23.73 5.71 9.81
N ARG A 75 22.89 5.54 10.83
CA ARG A 75 21.98 4.39 10.97
C ARG A 75 20.92 4.28 9.87
N TYR A 76 20.67 5.36 9.14
CA TYR A 76 19.73 5.42 8.01
C TYR A 76 20.44 5.38 6.65
N ARG A 77 21.67 4.89 6.61
CA ARG A 77 22.45 4.79 5.38
C ARG A 77 21.88 3.77 4.40
N ASP A 78 21.32 2.69 4.93
CA ASP A 78 20.65 1.63 4.18
C ASP A 78 19.15 1.72 4.38
N LEU A 79 18.39 1.54 3.31
CA LEU A 79 16.95 1.47 3.38
C LEU A 79 16.53 0.12 3.96
N HIS A 80 15.81 0.15 5.08
CA HIS A 80 15.24 -1.04 5.69
C HIS A 80 13.89 -1.37 5.05
N TYR A 81 13.61 -2.66 4.93
CA TYR A 81 12.34 -3.18 4.46
C TYR A 81 12.04 -4.52 5.13
N ARG A 82 10.77 -4.90 5.16
CA ARG A 82 10.35 -6.21 5.66
C ARG A 82 9.93 -7.11 4.51
N LEU A 83 10.43 -8.34 4.52
CA LEU A 83 10.04 -9.40 3.62
C LEU A 83 9.25 -10.46 4.39
N ALA A 84 7.99 -10.69 4.01
CA ALA A 84 7.26 -11.90 4.37
C ALA A 84 7.25 -12.83 3.16
N TYR A 85 7.54 -14.14 3.34
CA TYR A 85 7.78 -15.01 2.20
C TYR A 85 7.22 -16.42 2.35
N GLN A 86 6.86 -16.99 1.20
CA GLN A 86 6.39 -18.36 1.04
C GLN A 86 7.56 -19.33 0.82
N ASN A 87 7.33 -20.63 1.03
CA ASN A 87 8.31 -21.69 0.77
C ASN A 87 8.29 -22.24 -0.66
N LYS A 88 7.53 -21.62 -1.53
CA LYS A 88 7.26 -22.06 -2.90
C LYS A 88 7.23 -20.85 -3.82
N PRO A 89 7.35 -21.04 -5.15
CA PRO A 89 7.12 -19.95 -6.10
C PRO A 89 5.76 -19.31 -5.87
N ALA A 90 5.73 -17.97 -5.82
CA ALA A 90 4.53 -17.22 -5.51
C ALA A 90 4.57 -15.81 -6.11
N PRO A 91 3.40 -15.16 -6.29
CA PRO A 91 3.34 -13.74 -6.58
C PRO A 91 4.01 -12.92 -5.48
N LEU A 92 4.62 -11.80 -5.84
CA LEU A 92 5.14 -10.83 -4.89
C LEU A 92 4.31 -9.55 -4.95
N ILE A 93 3.86 -9.08 -3.80
CA ILE A 93 3.21 -7.78 -3.66
C ILE A 93 4.10 -6.80 -2.88
N PHE A 94 4.31 -5.63 -3.44
CA PHE A 94 4.89 -4.50 -2.70
C PHE A 94 3.81 -3.75 -1.94
N LEU A 95 4.08 -3.41 -0.69
CA LEU A 95 3.23 -2.57 0.14
C LEU A 95 3.96 -1.27 0.47
N ILE A 96 3.43 -0.14 -0.03
CA ILE A 96 4.01 1.19 0.20
C ILE A 96 3.24 1.87 1.34
N ALA A 97 3.99 2.32 2.35
CA ALA A 97 3.44 2.99 3.53
C ALA A 97 2.83 4.36 3.20
N GLY A 98 1.89 4.80 4.03
CA GLY A 98 1.31 6.14 3.95
C GLY A 98 2.22 7.24 4.51
N THR A 99 1.77 8.47 4.47
CA THR A 99 2.52 9.67 4.89
C THR A 99 3.24 9.47 6.23
N GLY A 100 4.55 9.66 6.22
CA GLY A 100 5.41 9.58 7.40
C GLY A 100 5.60 8.19 8.00
N SER A 101 4.92 7.16 7.48
CA SER A 101 4.94 5.81 8.05
C SER A 101 6.14 5.00 7.55
N GLY A 102 6.71 4.19 8.45
CA GLY A 102 7.76 3.23 8.14
C GLY A 102 7.20 1.91 7.56
N PHE A 103 8.11 1.09 7.04
CA PHE A 103 7.82 -0.26 6.55
C PHE A 103 7.21 -1.19 7.62
N ASP A 104 7.47 -0.92 8.88
CA ASP A 104 7.04 -1.68 10.06
C ASP A 104 5.74 -1.17 10.69
N SER A 105 5.00 -0.29 9.98
CA SER A 105 3.78 0.30 10.51
C SER A 105 2.67 -0.74 10.72
N PRO A 106 1.84 -0.60 11.77
CA PRO A 106 0.77 -1.57 12.07
C PRO A 106 -0.22 -1.81 10.91
N ARG A 107 -0.46 -0.77 10.09
CA ARG A 107 -1.32 -0.90 8.90
C ARG A 107 -0.72 -1.79 7.83
N LEU A 108 0.58 -1.65 7.57
CA LEU A 108 1.26 -2.54 6.63
C LEU A 108 1.36 -3.95 7.21
N ASP A 109 1.57 -4.10 8.52
CA ASP A 109 1.59 -5.41 9.17
C ASP A 109 0.25 -6.15 9.01
N TYR A 110 -0.87 -5.45 9.13
CA TYR A 110 -2.19 -6.00 8.86
C TYR A 110 -2.33 -6.47 7.41
N LEU A 111 -1.99 -5.60 6.45
CA LEU A 111 -2.07 -5.94 5.02
C LEU A 111 -1.11 -7.08 4.65
N LYS A 112 0.10 -7.08 5.21
CA LYS A 112 1.07 -8.17 5.05
C LYS A 112 0.47 -9.52 5.43
N ALA A 113 -0.18 -9.60 6.60
CA ALA A 113 -0.78 -10.84 7.05
C ALA A 113 -1.86 -11.35 6.08
N LEU A 114 -2.72 -10.46 5.57
CA LEU A 114 -3.74 -10.80 4.58
C LEU A 114 -3.13 -11.34 3.28
N PHE A 115 -2.16 -10.64 2.70
CA PHE A 115 -1.56 -11.05 1.44
C PHE A 115 -0.69 -12.29 1.59
N TRP A 116 0.01 -12.43 2.72
CA TRP A 116 0.79 -13.63 3.00
C TRP A 116 -0.12 -14.86 3.16
N GLN A 117 -1.27 -14.75 3.86
CA GLN A 117 -2.28 -15.79 3.95
C GLN A 117 -2.89 -16.14 2.58
N ALA A 118 -3.01 -15.16 1.69
CA ALA A 118 -3.41 -15.37 0.29
C ALA A 118 -2.33 -16.04 -0.57
N GLY A 119 -1.19 -16.42 0.03
CA GLY A 119 -0.12 -17.16 -0.64
C GLY A 119 0.89 -16.31 -1.37
N MET A 120 1.01 -15.02 -1.08
CA MET A 120 1.96 -14.11 -1.71
C MET A 120 3.24 -13.93 -0.88
N HIS A 121 4.35 -13.62 -1.55
CA HIS A 121 5.45 -12.90 -0.93
C HIS A 121 5.04 -11.44 -0.74
N VAL A 122 5.50 -10.80 0.32
CA VAL A 122 5.19 -9.40 0.61
C VAL A 122 6.47 -8.63 0.93
N ILE A 123 6.73 -7.55 0.21
CA ILE A 123 7.78 -6.59 0.56
C ILE A 123 7.11 -5.30 1.03
N MET A 124 7.40 -4.89 2.27
CA MET A 124 6.89 -3.67 2.88
C MET A 124 7.98 -2.59 2.83
N ILE A 125 7.65 -1.43 2.27
CA ILE A 125 8.58 -0.30 2.06
C ILE A 125 8.04 0.94 2.75
N SER A 126 8.93 1.69 3.41
CA SER A 126 8.64 2.99 4.01
C SER A 126 8.12 3.99 2.98
N SER A 127 7.26 4.89 3.42
CA SER A 127 6.83 6.04 2.62
C SER A 127 8.02 6.90 2.19
N PRO A 128 8.04 7.47 0.98
CA PRO A 128 9.01 8.50 0.62
C PRO A 128 9.10 9.68 1.58
N THR A 129 8.05 9.91 2.37
CA THR A 129 8.02 10.96 3.40
C THR A 129 8.51 10.50 4.77
N ASN A 130 8.91 9.24 4.91
CA ASN A 130 9.53 8.74 6.14
C ASN A 130 11.02 9.07 6.17
N HIS A 131 11.54 9.40 7.35
CA HIS A 131 12.95 9.79 7.51
C HIS A 131 13.95 8.70 7.09
N ASP A 132 13.60 7.43 7.23
CA ASP A 132 14.39 6.29 6.77
C ASP A 132 14.53 6.34 5.23
N PHE A 133 13.42 6.48 4.51
CA PHE A 133 13.44 6.57 3.06
C PHE A 133 14.13 7.85 2.58
N ILE A 134 13.85 9.00 3.21
CA ILE A 134 14.49 10.28 2.84
C ILE A 134 16.01 10.17 2.93
N ALA A 135 16.52 9.60 4.00
CA ALA A 135 17.95 9.47 4.21
C ALA A 135 18.60 8.44 3.28
N ALA A 136 18.00 7.26 3.15
CA ALA A 136 18.60 6.11 2.47
C ALA A 136 18.34 6.08 0.96
N ALA A 137 17.20 6.58 0.49
CA ALA A 137 16.72 6.31 -0.86
C ALA A 137 16.30 7.53 -1.68
N SER A 138 15.88 8.64 -1.04
CA SER A 138 15.44 9.81 -1.79
C SER A 138 16.61 10.51 -2.50
N SER A 139 16.60 10.55 -3.84
CA SER A 139 17.64 11.20 -4.65
C SER A 139 17.72 12.70 -4.44
N THR A 140 16.58 13.34 -4.15
CA THR A 140 16.47 14.80 -3.97
C THR A 140 16.56 15.21 -2.50
N GLY A 141 16.25 14.31 -1.56
CA GLY A 141 16.02 14.64 -0.15
C GLY A 141 14.77 15.48 0.12
N LEU A 142 13.93 15.68 -0.91
CA LEU A 142 12.71 16.50 -0.86
C LEU A 142 11.51 15.61 -1.22
N PRO A 143 10.84 15.00 -0.23
CA PRO A 143 9.70 14.14 -0.48
C PRO A 143 8.48 14.94 -0.98
N GLY A 144 7.61 14.28 -1.76
CA GLY A 144 6.40 14.88 -2.33
C GLY A 144 6.55 15.32 -3.79
N LEU A 145 7.69 15.09 -4.40
CA LEU A 145 7.89 15.22 -5.83
C LEU A 145 7.51 13.90 -6.52
N GLY A 146 6.23 13.67 -6.78
CA GLY A 146 5.67 12.37 -7.14
C GLY A 146 6.42 11.58 -8.22
N ARG A 147 6.98 12.25 -9.23
CA ARG A 147 7.79 11.58 -10.26
C ARG A 147 9.16 11.14 -9.73
N GLU A 148 9.79 11.96 -8.92
CA GLU A 148 11.10 11.63 -8.31
C GLU A 148 10.92 10.56 -7.25
N ASP A 149 9.91 10.70 -6.38
CA ASP A 149 9.55 9.69 -5.39
C ASP A 149 9.26 8.33 -6.06
N ALA A 150 8.60 8.33 -7.23
CA ALA A 150 8.34 7.10 -7.98
C ALA A 150 9.61 6.44 -8.53
N ARG A 151 10.57 7.23 -9.05
CA ARG A 151 11.86 6.70 -9.51
C ARG A 151 12.68 6.11 -8.37
N ASP A 152 12.70 6.81 -7.24
CA ASP A 152 13.42 6.37 -6.05
C ASP A 152 12.79 5.09 -5.47
N LEU A 153 11.45 5.02 -5.40
CA LEU A 153 10.72 3.81 -5.02
C LEU A 153 10.99 2.65 -5.97
N HIS A 154 10.90 2.86 -7.27
CA HIS A 154 11.15 1.82 -8.28
C HIS A 154 12.57 1.26 -8.15
N THR A 155 13.57 2.12 -7.95
CA THR A 155 14.95 1.70 -7.70
C THR A 155 15.07 0.89 -6.40
N ALA A 156 14.46 1.37 -5.32
CA ALA A 156 14.46 0.69 -4.03
C ALA A 156 13.78 -0.70 -4.12
N MET A 157 12.65 -0.78 -4.82
CA MET A 157 11.91 -2.02 -5.05
C MET A 157 12.75 -3.03 -5.84
N SER A 158 13.45 -2.58 -6.88
CA SER A 158 14.33 -3.42 -7.69
C SER A 158 15.45 -4.04 -6.84
N LEU A 159 16.14 -3.20 -6.08
CA LEU A 159 17.22 -3.66 -5.18
C LEU A 159 16.68 -4.56 -4.06
N ALA A 160 15.51 -4.28 -3.52
CA ALA A 160 14.89 -5.11 -2.50
C ALA A 160 14.54 -6.52 -3.03
N VAL A 161 14.07 -6.62 -4.28
CA VAL A 161 13.82 -7.93 -4.93
C VAL A 161 15.09 -8.72 -5.13
N GLU A 162 16.14 -8.10 -5.66
CA GLU A 162 17.44 -8.74 -5.86
C GLU A 162 18.00 -9.25 -4.52
N ASN A 163 17.99 -8.40 -3.50
CA ASN A 163 18.45 -8.74 -2.16
C ASN A 163 17.60 -9.86 -1.52
N ALA A 164 16.27 -9.82 -1.69
CA ALA A 164 15.38 -10.86 -1.17
C ALA A 164 15.63 -12.23 -1.83
N ARG A 165 15.88 -12.25 -3.15
CA ARG A 165 16.27 -13.46 -3.88
C ARG A 165 17.60 -14.00 -3.38
N ASP A 166 18.60 -13.14 -3.24
CA ASP A 166 19.93 -13.52 -2.76
C ASP A 166 19.89 -14.06 -1.32
N LYS A 167 19.20 -13.37 -0.43
CA LYS A 167 19.19 -13.70 1.01
C LYS A 167 18.24 -14.84 1.40
N ARG A 168 17.16 -15.04 0.64
CA ARG A 168 16.09 -15.97 1.03
C ARG A 168 15.71 -16.98 -0.05
N GLY A 169 16.29 -16.87 -1.26
CA GLY A 169 16.03 -17.81 -2.35
C GLY A 169 14.57 -17.82 -2.82
N ILE A 170 13.87 -16.67 -2.71
CA ILE A 170 12.47 -16.62 -3.12
C ILE A 170 12.33 -16.68 -4.63
N GLU A 171 11.33 -17.41 -5.11
CA GLU A 171 10.94 -17.49 -6.52
C GLU A 171 9.65 -16.69 -6.74
N ILE A 172 9.73 -15.66 -7.60
CA ILE A 172 8.63 -14.73 -7.85
C ILE A 172 8.02 -15.05 -9.20
N THR A 173 6.71 -15.29 -9.22
CA THR A 173 5.95 -15.62 -10.44
C THR A 173 5.36 -14.41 -11.14
N GLU A 174 4.97 -13.39 -10.40
CA GLU A 174 4.43 -12.12 -10.90
C GLU A 174 4.61 -11.02 -9.86
N TYR A 175 4.45 -9.77 -10.27
CA TYR A 175 4.56 -8.61 -9.39
C TYR A 175 3.24 -7.88 -9.27
N ARG A 176 2.92 -7.50 -8.03
CA ARG A 176 1.77 -6.70 -7.66
C ARG A 176 2.20 -5.56 -6.78
N MET A 177 1.36 -4.56 -6.69
CA MET A 177 1.63 -3.40 -5.84
C MET A 177 0.35 -2.91 -5.19
N ALA A 178 0.46 -2.51 -3.92
CA ALA A 178 -0.58 -1.80 -3.20
C ALA A 178 0.05 -0.72 -2.31
N GLY A 179 -0.74 0.25 -1.94
CA GLY A 179 -0.30 1.30 -1.03
C GLY A 179 -1.44 1.78 -0.14
N PHE A 180 -1.08 2.33 1.00
CA PHE A 180 -2.03 2.94 1.93
C PHE A 180 -1.91 4.45 1.89
N SER A 181 -3.04 5.18 1.74
CA SER A 181 -3.07 6.66 1.74
C SER A 181 -2.12 7.24 0.66
N LEU A 182 -1.12 8.06 1.04
CA LEU A 182 -0.09 8.57 0.12
C LEU A 182 0.67 7.43 -0.60
N GLY A 183 0.85 6.28 0.05
CA GLY A 183 1.44 5.11 -0.58
C GLY A 183 0.64 4.59 -1.77
N ALA A 184 -0.69 4.73 -1.78
CA ALA A 184 -1.52 4.39 -2.93
C ALA A 184 -1.30 5.35 -4.10
N LEU A 185 -1.14 6.64 -3.84
CA LEU A 185 -0.77 7.62 -4.87
C LEU A 185 0.63 7.31 -5.44
N ASN A 186 1.60 7.02 -4.57
CA ASN A 186 2.94 6.64 -5.00
C ASN A 186 2.92 5.35 -5.83
N ALA A 187 2.10 4.36 -5.46
CA ALA A 187 1.91 3.14 -6.23
C ALA A 187 1.44 3.44 -7.66
N ALA A 188 0.47 4.36 -7.83
CA ALA A 188 0.01 4.76 -9.15
C ALA A 188 1.12 5.41 -10.00
N PHE A 189 1.95 6.27 -9.39
CA PHE A 189 3.10 6.88 -10.09
C PHE A 189 4.16 5.85 -10.46
N VAL A 190 4.46 4.89 -9.58
CA VAL A 190 5.41 3.79 -9.84
C VAL A 190 4.88 2.88 -10.95
N SER A 191 3.59 2.51 -10.92
CA SER A 191 2.97 1.70 -11.99
C SER A 191 3.08 2.38 -13.34
N HIS A 192 2.74 3.66 -13.42
CA HIS A 192 2.86 4.43 -14.65
C HIS A 192 4.32 4.53 -15.15
N LEU A 193 5.28 4.68 -14.24
CA LEU A 193 6.70 4.66 -14.60
C LEU A 193 7.12 3.30 -15.16
N ASP A 194 6.66 2.21 -14.53
CA ASP A 194 7.03 0.85 -14.92
C ASP A 194 6.43 0.44 -16.28
N GLU A 195 5.31 1.05 -16.74
CA GLU A 195 4.80 0.89 -18.11
C GLU A 195 5.88 1.21 -19.17
N THR A 196 6.77 2.14 -18.84
CA THR A 196 7.89 2.54 -19.74
C THR A 196 9.13 1.68 -19.51
N LEU A 197 9.42 1.31 -18.26
CA LEU A 197 10.61 0.56 -17.89
C LEU A 197 10.47 -0.95 -18.12
N GLY A 198 9.26 -1.48 -17.98
CA GLY A 198 8.94 -2.89 -18.23
C GLY A 198 9.65 -3.86 -17.29
N GLN A 199 10.02 -3.43 -16.08
CA GLN A 199 10.80 -4.25 -15.16
C GLN A 199 9.93 -5.19 -14.35
N PHE A 200 8.82 -4.71 -13.81
CA PHE A 200 7.91 -5.48 -12.98
C PHE A 200 6.69 -5.96 -13.76
N ASN A 201 6.20 -5.16 -14.72
CA ASN A 201 4.98 -5.45 -15.47
C ASN A 201 3.82 -5.79 -14.52
N PHE A 202 3.51 -4.86 -13.61
CA PHE A 202 2.49 -5.05 -12.58
C PHE A 202 1.15 -5.52 -13.13
N THR A 203 0.53 -6.52 -12.46
CA THR A 203 -0.76 -7.12 -12.82
C THR A 203 -1.83 -6.85 -11.76
#